data_650bf6fe370b802a1cb5b09ffaeb5d5f
#
_entry.id   650bf6fe370b802a1cb5b09ffaeb5d5f
#
_cell.length_a   1.000
_cell.length_b   1.000
_cell.length_c   1.000
_cell.angle_alpha   90.00
_cell.angle_beta   90.00
_cell.angle_gamma   90.00
#
_symmetry.space_group_name_H-M   'P 1'
#
loop_
_entity.id
_entity.type
_entity.pdbx_description
1 polymer ?
#
loop_
_entity_poly.entity_id
_entity_poly.type
_entity_poly.pdbx_seq_one_letter_code
_entity_poly.pdbx_strand_id
1 'polypeptide(L)'
;GLKYFDDIETRIPRDEIDEYKKQLTDIFNKSTPKGSEFQIVGSYRRGVKTSGDIDIIITNDKNDKNAFDEFLNRLIKDKIILEVLSRGKTKSLTIARLPDMKIARRVDFLYTPPDDYAFAILYFTGSKAFNTVQRQRALNLGYSLNEHGLYKMQDGKKGEKIKDISFPDEKAIFDFLKMQYVEPDKRINGNVVI
;
A
#
# COMPACT_ATOMS: atom_id res chain seq x y z
N GLY A 1 -4.52 -9.40 18.96
CA GLY A 1 -4.72 -10.39 19.92
C GLY A 1 -6.14 -10.82 20.17
N LEU A 2 -6.27 -11.74 21.09
CA LEU A 2 -7.57 -12.32 21.45
C LEU A 2 -8.57 -11.27 21.96
N LYS A 3 -8.06 -10.21 22.59
CA LYS A 3 -8.89 -9.14 23.14
C LYS A 3 -9.77 -8.46 22.11
N TYR A 4 -9.29 -8.37 20.87
CA TYR A 4 -9.97 -7.64 19.79
C TYR A 4 -10.48 -8.58 18.70
N PHE A 5 -10.54 -9.88 18.97
CA PHE A 5 -10.88 -10.87 17.95
C PHE A 5 -12.19 -10.58 17.23
N ASP A 6 -13.26 -10.29 17.98
CA ASP A 6 -14.57 -10.00 17.40
C ASP A 6 -14.56 -8.70 16.59
N ASP A 7 -13.83 -7.69 17.10
CA ASP A 7 -13.74 -6.39 16.44
C ASP A 7 -13.08 -6.52 15.07
N ILE A 8 -11.94 -7.23 15.00
CA ILE A 8 -11.15 -7.31 13.76
C ILE A 8 -11.80 -8.16 12.68
N GLU A 9 -12.82 -8.95 13.02
CA GLU A 9 -13.62 -9.68 12.04
C GLU A 9 -14.75 -8.84 11.46
N THR A 10 -15.05 -7.69 12.06
CA THR A 10 -16.13 -6.80 11.62
C THR A 10 -15.65 -5.96 10.45
N ARG A 11 -16.47 -5.88 9.39
CA ARG A 11 -16.15 -5.08 8.20
C ARG A 11 -16.03 -3.60 8.56
N ILE A 12 -15.12 -2.91 7.88
CA ILE A 12 -14.86 -1.49 8.10
C ILE A 12 -15.63 -0.68 7.05
N PRO A 13 -16.58 0.17 7.47
CA PRO A 13 -17.26 1.06 6.52
C PRO A 13 -16.27 2.04 5.88
N ARG A 14 -16.52 2.38 4.62
CA ARG A 14 -15.66 3.31 3.88
C ARG A 14 -15.52 4.66 4.57
N ASP A 15 -16.61 5.20 5.12
CA ASP A 15 -16.60 6.49 5.81
C ASP A 15 -15.70 6.48 7.05
N GLU A 16 -15.58 5.36 7.73
CA GLU A 16 -14.64 5.23 8.85
C GLU A 16 -13.20 5.29 8.36
N ILE A 17 -12.88 4.68 7.21
CA ILE A 17 -11.54 4.76 6.62
C ILE A 17 -11.24 6.18 6.14
N ASP A 18 -12.23 6.90 5.61
CA ASP A 18 -12.09 8.31 5.29
C ASP A 18 -11.67 9.11 6.52
N GLU A 19 -12.22 8.79 7.70
CA GLU A 19 -11.86 9.44 8.94
C GLU A 19 -10.44 9.08 9.38
N TYR A 20 -10.01 7.82 9.20
CA TYR A 20 -8.62 7.42 9.39
C TYR A 20 -7.70 8.26 8.50
N LYS A 21 -8.03 8.39 7.22
CA LYS A 21 -7.21 9.16 6.29
C LYS A 21 -7.02 10.60 6.77
N LYS A 22 -8.10 11.22 7.23
CA LYS A 22 -8.07 12.59 7.73
C LYS A 22 -7.18 12.74 8.96
N GLN A 23 -7.41 11.92 9.98
CA GLN A 23 -6.67 12.01 11.24
C GLN A 23 -5.21 11.57 11.09
N LEU A 24 -4.97 10.51 10.34
CA LEU A 24 -3.62 10.03 10.09
C LEU A 24 -2.80 11.03 9.29
N THR A 25 -3.41 11.75 8.36
CA THR A 25 -2.72 12.80 7.60
C THR A 25 -2.17 13.89 8.52
N ASP A 26 -2.97 14.37 9.48
CA ASP A 26 -2.53 15.37 10.44
C ASP A 26 -1.36 14.86 11.28
N ILE A 27 -1.46 13.65 11.80
CA ILE A 27 -0.42 13.07 12.63
C ILE A 27 0.85 12.82 11.81
N PHE A 28 0.68 12.32 10.59
CA PHE A 28 1.80 12.05 9.68
C PHE A 28 2.59 13.32 9.37
N ASN A 29 1.89 14.39 9.03
CA ASN A 29 2.53 15.66 8.68
C ASN A 29 3.29 16.27 9.86
N LYS A 30 2.87 16.00 11.08
CA LYS A 30 3.51 16.52 12.29
C LYS A 30 4.67 15.65 12.78
N SER A 31 4.71 14.38 12.41
CA SER A 31 5.64 13.41 13.00
C SER A 31 6.72 12.92 12.06
N THR A 32 6.59 13.11 10.75
CA THR A 32 7.49 12.52 9.78
C THR A 32 8.43 13.56 9.15
N PRO A 33 9.60 13.13 8.64
CA PRO A 33 10.52 14.02 7.93
C PRO A 33 9.88 14.63 6.69
N LYS A 34 10.36 15.81 6.32
CA LYS A 34 9.93 16.48 5.09
C LYS A 34 10.16 15.58 3.88
N GLY A 35 9.23 15.59 2.94
CA GLY A 35 9.30 14.75 1.75
C GLY A 35 8.72 13.36 1.95
N SER A 36 8.07 13.12 3.10
CA SER A 36 7.36 11.87 3.36
C SER A 36 5.95 11.92 2.80
N GLU A 37 5.44 10.77 2.35
CA GLU A 37 4.04 10.64 1.96
C GLU A 37 3.53 9.25 2.27
N PHE A 38 2.21 9.10 2.35
CA PHE A 38 1.58 7.80 2.50
C PHE A 38 0.30 7.75 1.67
N GLN A 39 -0.12 6.54 1.35
CA GLN A 39 -1.42 6.28 0.76
C GLN A 39 -2.07 5.09 1.43
N ILE A 40 -3.39 5.16 1.55
CA ILE A 40 -4.21 4.01 1.92
C ILE A 40 -4.54 3.29 0.62
N VAL A 41 -4.18 2.02 0.56
CA VAL A 41 -4.34 1.17 -0.64
C VAL A 41 -5.39 0.09 -0.38
N GLY A 42 -5.25 -1.08 -0.99
CA GLY A 42 -6.20 -2.17 -0.80
C GLY A 42 -7.56 -1.89 -1.40
N SER A 43 -8.57 -2.59 -0.90
CA SER A 43 -9.93 -2.45 -1.41
C SER A 43 -10.51 -1.05 -1.22
N TYR A 44 -10.09 -0.34 -0.18
CA TYR A 44 -10.48 1.05 0.03
C TYR A 44 -10.15 1.92 -1.21
N ARG A 45 -8.91 1.81 -1.70
CA ARG A 45 -8.48 2.59 -2.87
C ARG A 45 -9.27 2.21 -4.13
N ARG A 46 -9.74 0.96 -4.21
CA ARG A 46 -10.60 0.52 -5.31
C ARG A 46 -12.05 1.00 -5.20
N GLY A 47 -12.40 1.73 -4.17
CA GLY A 47 -13.71 2.37 -4.04
C GLY A 47 -14.81 1.51 -3.43
N VAL A 48 -14.48 0.37 -2.81
CA VAL A 48 -15.50 -0.50 -2.20
C VAL A 48 -16.15 0.14 -0.98
N LYS A 49 -17.35 -0.29 -0.66
CA LYS A 49 -18.14 0.25 0.45
C LYS A 49 -17.63 -0.18 1.82
N THR A 50 -17.04 -1.37 1.91
CA THR A 50 -16.45 -1.88 3.16
C THR A 50 -15.17 -2.63 2.86
N SER A 51 -14.26 -2.65 3.84
CA SER A 51 -12.98 -3.35 3.73
C SER A 51 -12.74 -4.23 4.95
N GLY A 52 -11.89 -5.24 4.81
CA GLY A 52 -11.52 -6.11 5.93
C GLY A 52 -10.42 -5.54 6.81
N ASP A 53 -9.54 -4.74 6.23
CA ASP A 53 -8.41 -4.10 6.91
C ASP A 53 -8.07 -2.78 6.23
N ILE A 54 -7.11 -2.08 6.80
CA ILE A 54 -6.60 -0.82 6.23
C ILE A 54 -5.11 -1.05 5.95
N ASP A 55 -4.71 -0.88 4.68
CA ASP A 55 -3.33 -1.04 4.24
C ASP A 55 -2.74 0.33 3.91
N ILE A 56 -1.62 0.67 4.53
CA ILE A 56 -0.97 1.97 4.39
C ILE A 56 0.45 1.77 3.87
N ILE A 57 0.78 2.44 2.77
CA ILE A 57 2.11 2.44 2.19
C ILE A 57 2.76 3.79 2.44
N ILE A 58 3.97 3.78 2.98
CA ILE A 58 4.73 4.97 3.37
C ILE A 58 6.02 5.03 2.57
N THR A 59 6.41 6.23 2.16
CA THR A 59 7.72 6.47 1.56
C THR A 59 8.26 7.85 1.97
N ASN A 60 9.51 8.09 1.61
CA ASN A 60 10.16 9.39 1.77
C ASN A 60 11.05 9.63 0.55
N ASP A 61 11.02 10.84 0.01
CA ASP A 61 11.73 11.18 -1.25
C ASP A 61 13.25 11.05 -1.15
N LYS A 62 13.80 11.07 0.05
CA LYS A 62 15.23 10.86 0.33
C LYS A 62 15.51 9.48 0.93
N ASN A 63 14.54 8.60 0.88
CA ASN A 63 14.59 7.26 1.49
C ASN A 63 14.89 7.30 2.98
N ASP A 64 14.33 8.29 3.68
CA ASP A 64 14.49 8.41 5.13
C ASP A 64 13.44 7.55 5.83
N LYS A 65 13.89 6.42 6.36
CA LYS A 65 13.01 5.44 7.03
C LYS A 65 12.44 5.95 8.35
N ASN A 66 12.90 7.10 8.85
CA ASN A 66 12.25 7.73 9.99
C ASN A 66 10.78 8.08 9.70
N ALA A 67 10.42 8.24 8.42
CA ALA A 67 9.02 8.38 8.03
C ALA A 67 8.16 7.24 8.57
N PHE A 68 8.68 6.01 8.54
CA PHE A 68 8.00 4.84 9.07
C PHE A 68 8.02 4.80 10.60
N ASP A 69 9.22 4.87 11.17
CA ASP A 69 9.40 4.72 12.63
C ASP A 69 8.72 5.83 13.42
N GLU A 70 8.91 7.08 13.01
CA GLU A 70 8.33 8.23 13.71
C GLU A 70 6.80 8.23 13.64
N PHE A 71 6.25 7.85 12.50
CA PHE A 71 4.80 7.75 12.35
C PHE A 71 4.21 6.69 13.28
N LEU A 72 4.79 5.48 13.26
CA LEU A 72 4.32 4.40 14.13
C LEU A 72 4.46 4.76 15.60
N ASN A 73 5.61 5.31 15.98
CA ASN A 73 5.86 5.69 17.38
C ASN A 73 4.85 6.75 17.85
N ARG A 74 4.51 7.70 16.99
CA ARG A 74 3.51 8.73 17.31
C ARG A 74 2.12 8.12 17.47
N LEU A 75 1.74 7.22 16.59
CA LEU A 75 0.43 6.55 16.68
C LEU A 75 0.33 5.68 17.94
N ILE A 76 1.43 5.07 18.36
CA ILE A 76 1.47 4.31 19.60
C ILE A 76 1.33 5.27 20.80
N LYS A 77 2.08 6.35 20.81
CA LYS A 77 2.04 7.37 21.86
C LYS A 77 0.65 7.97 22.02
N ASP A 78 -0.01 8.26 20.91
CA ASP A 78 -1.36 8.85 20.89
C ASP A 78 -2.45 7.81 21.16
N LYS A 79 -2.07 6.54 21.37
CA LYS A 79 -2.98 5.42 21.65
C LYS A 79 -4.00 5.17 20.53
N ILE A 80 -3.63 5.50 19.31
CA ILE A 80 -4.38 5.10 18.11
C ILE A 80 -4.01 3.66 17.77
N ILE A 81 -2.73 3.33 17.75
CA ILE A 81 -2.30 1.93 17.73
C ILE A 81 -2.46 1.37 19.14
N LEU A 82 -3.34 0.38 19.27
CA LEU A 82 -3.64 -0.26 20.55
C LEU A 82 -2.73 -1.45 20.81
N GLU A 83 -2.34 -2.17 19.76
CA GLU A 83 -1.54 -3.37 19.86
C GLU A 83 -0.68 -3.52 18.62
N VAL A 84 0.59 -3.82 18.79
CA VAL A 84 1.52 -4.13 17.70
C VAL A 84 1.63 -5.65 17.62
N LEU A 85 1.06 -6.24 16.58
CA LEU A 85 1.10 -7.70 16.37
C LEU A 85 2.46 -8.14 15.87
N SER A 86 3.09 -7.32 15.03
CA SER A 86 4.45 -7.53 14.56
C SER A 86 5.03 -6.20 14.12
N ARG A 87 6.35 -6.04 14.25
CA ARG A 87 7.03 -4.85 13.76
C ARG A 87 8.43 -5.20 13.30
N GLY A 88 8.67 -5.05 12.00
CA GLY A 88 9.99 -5.14 11.38
C GLY A 88 10.51 -3.76 11.02
N LYS A 89 11.57 -3.73 10.21
CA LYS A 89 12.19 -2.47 9.77
C LYS A 89 11.33 -1.71 8.77
N THR A 90 10.49 -2.42 8.00
CA THR A 90 9.70 -1.83 6.91
C THR A 90 8.24 -2.23 6.92
N LYS A 91 7.83 -3.10 7.84
CA LYS A 91 6.45 -3.59 7.89
C LYS A 91 6.00 -3.76 9.33
N SER A 92 4.76 -3.35 9.60
CA SER A 92 4.15 -3.55 10.92
C SER A 92 2.68 -3.89 10.76
N LEU A 93 2.25 -4.93 11.47
CA LEU A 93 0.85 -5.33 11.56
C LEU A 93 0.34 -4.85 12.92
N THR A 94 -0.77 -4.12 12.92
CA THR A 94 -1.28 -3.50 14.14
C THR A 94 -2.78 -3.66 14.28
N ILE A 95 -3.24 -3.41 15.50
CA ILE A 95 -4.65 -3.16 15.80
C ILE A 95 -4.75 -1.73 16.25
N ALA A 96 -5.65 -0.96 15.64
CA ALA A 96 -5.82 0.46 15.89
C ALA A 96 -7.28 0.83 16.07
N ARG A 97 -7.50 1.97 16.70
CA ARG A 97 -8.84 2.53 16.87
C ARG A 97 -8.72 4.05 16.98
N LEU A 98 -9.50 4.77 16.20
CA LEU A 98 -9.54 6.23 16.31
C LEU A 98 -10.25 6.63 17.61
N PRO A 99 -9.90 7.81 18.17
CA PRO A 99 -10.70 8.39 19.26
C PRO A 99 -12.16 8.45 18.84
N ASP A 100 -13.08 8.24 19.74
CA ASP A 100 -14.52 8.27 19.53
C ASP A 100 -15.09 7.11 18.70
N MET A 101 -14.24 6.21 18.19
CA MET A 101 -14.68 4.98 17.52
C MET A 101 -14.70 3.83 18.52
N LYS A 102 -15.61 2.88 18.31
CA LYS A 102 -15.84 1.77 19.28
C LYS A 102 -15.15 0.48 18.87
N ILE A 103 -14.90 0.28 17.58
CA ILE A 103 -14.43 -0.99 17.04
C ILE A 103 -12.96 -0.86 16.66
N ALA A 104 -12.13 -1.78 17.16
CA ALA A 104 -10.73 -1.85 16.80
C ALA A 104 -10.58 -2.47 15.41
N ARG A 105 -9.59 -2.00 14.65
CA ARG A 105 -9.38 -2.40 13.25
C ARG A 105 -7.96 -2.89 13.02
N ARG A 106 -7.81 -3.81 12.08
CA ARG A 106 -6.49 -4.19 11.57
C ARG A 106 -5.98 -3.09 10.65
N VAL A 107 -4.82 -2.56 10.99
CA VAL A 107 -4.14 -1.54 10.17
C VAL A 107 -2.71 -2.00 9.97
N ASP A 108 -2.33 -2.16 8.72
CA ASP A 108 -1.01 -2.64 8.33
C ASP A 108 -0.22 -1.51 7.67
N PHE A 109 1.04 -1.39 8.04
CA PHE A 109 1.92 -0.33 7.55
C PHE A 109 3.10 -0.96 6.83
N LEU A 110 3.44 -0.41 5.66
CA LEU A 110 4.59 -0.83 4.89
C LEU A 110 5.38 0.41 4.45
N TYR A 111 6.68 0.41 4.70
CA TYR A 111 7.58 1.41 4.14
C TYR A 111 8.20 0.88 2.85
N THR A 112 8.28 1.71 1.83
CA THR A 112 9.00 1.38 0.59
C THR A 112 9.92 2.53 0.18
N PRO A 113 11.10 2.23 -0.39
CA PRO A 113 11.93 3.28 -0.97
C PRO A 113 11.17 4.06 -2.05
N PRO A 114 11.54 5.32 -2.31
CA PRO A 114 10.80 6.14 -3.28
C PRO A 114 10.77 5.55 -4.69
N ASP A 115 11.84 4.86 -5.11
CA ASP A 115 11.86 4.23 -6.44
C ASP A 115 10.91 3.04 -6.56
N ASP A 116 10.53 2.43 -5.44
CA ASP A 116 9.61 1.29 -5.41
C ASP A 116 8.16 1.71 -5.16
N TYR A 117 7.93 2.95 -4.75
CA TYR A 117 6.63 3.39 -4.23
C TYR A 117 5.48 3.16 -5.21
N ALA A 118 5.65 3.55 -6.48
CA ALA A 118 4.61 3.36 -7.49
C ALA A 118 4.27 1.88 -7.68
N PHE A 119 5.27 1.01 -7.62
CA PHE A 119 5.08 -0.45 -7.73
C PHE A 119 4.36 -1.02 -6.52
N ALA A 120 4.68 -0.53 -5.33
CA ALA A 120 4.00 -0.94 -4.10
C ALA A 120 2.53 -0.50 -4.12
N ILE A 121 2.25 0.74 -4.50
CA ILE A 121 0.90 1.26 -4.62
C ILE A 121 0.09 0.40 -5.60
N LEU A 122 0.65 0.09 -6.76
CA LEU A 122 0.00 -0.72 -7.77
C LEU A 122 -0.33 -2.12 -7.26
N TYR A 123 0.67 -2.78 -6.70
CA TYR A 123 0.54 -4.16 -6.20
C TYR A 123 -0.50 -4.26 -5.08
N PHE A 124 -0.39 -3.38 -4.07
CA PHE A 124 -1.25 -3.45 -2.89
C PHE A 124 -2.65 -2.87 -3.11
N THR A 125 -2.86 -2.13 -4.20
CA THR A 125 -4.20 -1.72 -4.61
C THR A 125 -4.99 -2.91 -5.15
N GLY A 126 -4.34 -3.82 -5.86
CA GLY A 126 -4.97 -5.01 -6.43
C GLY A 126 -5.97 -4.65 -7.55
N SER A 127 -7.03 -5.42 -7.78
CA SER A 127 -7.32 -6.68 -7.09
C SER A 127 -6.27 -7.76 -7.40
N LYS A 128 -6.39 -8.91 -6.72
CA LYS A 128 -5.53 -10.05 -7.02
C LYS A 128 -5.69 -10.50 -8.47
N ALA A 129 -6.93 -10.55 -8.98
CA ALA A 129 -7.21 -10.93 -10.35
C ALA A 129 -6.60 -9.93 -11.33
N PHE A 130 -6.71 -8.63 -11.07
CA PHE A 130 -6.10 -7.60 -11.89
C PHE A 130 -4.57 -7.74 -11.88
N ASN A 131 -3.96 -7.92 -10.71
CA ASN A 131 -2.52 -8.09 -10.59
C ASN A 131 -2.01 -9.30 -11.39
N THR A 132 -2.75 -10.41 -11.35
CA THR A 132 -2.38 -11.62 -12.08
C THR A 132 -2.30 -11.34 -13.58
N VAL A 133 -3.28 -10.65 -14.14
CA VAL A 133 -3.29 -10.32 -15.57
C VAL A 133 -2.18 -9.34 -15.92
N GLN A 134 -1.96 -8.32 -15.09
CA GLN A 134 -0.91 -7.33 -15.34
C GLN A 134 0.48 -7.96 -15.26
N ARG A 135 0.69 -8.84 -14.29
CA ARG A 135 1.97 -9.56 -14.16
C ARG A 135 2.21 -10.50 -15.36
N GLN A 136 1.15 -11.14 -15.86
CA GLN A 136 1.26 -11.97 -17.07
C GLN A 136 1.61 -11.11 -18.29
N ARG A 137 1.05 -9.91 -18.39
CA ARG A 137 1.41 -8.96 -19.46
C ARG A 137 2.90 -8.64 -19.40
N ALA A 138 3.43 -8.38 -18.22
CA ALA A 138 4.86 -8.11 -18.04
C ALA A 138 5.70 -9.29 -18.51
N LEU A 139 5.33 -10.52 -18.12
CA LEU A 139 6.04 -11.73 -18.56
C LEU A 139 6.02 -11.87 -20.07
N ASN A 140 4.89 -11.61 -20.72
CA ASN A 140 4.77 -11.67 -22.18
C ASN A 140 5.70 -10.70 -22.89
N LEU A 141 6.05 -9.59 -22.22
CA LEU A 141 7.00 -8.59 -22.74
C LEU A 141 8.44 -8.84 -22.34
N GLY A 142 8.71 -9.92 -21.59
CA GLY A 142 10.05 -10.28 -21.16
C GLY A 142 10.47 -9.72 -19.81
N TYR A 143 9.50 -9.34 -18.96
CA TYR A 143 9.77 -8.75 -17.65
C TYR A 143 9.02 -9.45 -16.54
N SER A 144 9.54 -9.31 -15.31
CA SER A 144 8.86 -9.73 -14.08
C SER A 144 8.46 -8.48 -13.30
N LEU A 145 7.18 -8.37 -12.99
CA LEU A 145 6.62 -7.25 -12.22
C LEU A 145 6.28 -7.72 -10.81
N ASN A 146 6.73 -6.97 -9.81
CA ASN A 146 6.33 -7.20 -8.42
C ASN A 146 6.20 -5.86 -7.68
N GLU A 147 5.98 -5.92 -6.36
CA GLU A 147 5.83 -4.73 -5.51
C GLU A 147 7.09 -3.88 -5.38
N HIS A 148 8.22 -4.37 -5.85
CA HIS A 148 9.50 -3.65 -5.80
C HIS A 148 9.91 -3.04 -7.12
N GLY A 149 9.39 -3.52 -8.24
CA GLY A 149 9.76 -3.00 -9.54
C GLY A 149 9.56 -3.96 -10.69
N LEU A 150 10.23 -3.64 -11.79
CA LEU A 150 10.31 -4.45 -13.00
C LEU A 150 11.72 -5.02 -13.13
N TYR A 151 11.80 -6.28 -13.51
CA TYR A 151 13.05 -7.02 -13.67
C TYR A 151 13.09 -7.64 -15.06
N LYS A 152 14.26 -7.66 -15.69
CA LYS A 152 14.44 -8.36 -16.96
C LYS A 152 14.36 -9.86 -16.73
N MET A 153 13.62 -10.58 -17.57
CA MET A 153 13.62 -12.03 -17.55
C MET A 153 14.77 -12.54 -18.42
N GLN A 154 15.56 -13.45 -17.87
CA GLN A 154 16.71 -14.07 -18.56
C GLN A 154 16.67 -15.58 -18.33
N ASP A 155 16.60 -16.35 -19.43
CA ASP A 155 16.58 -17.81 -19.38
C ASP A 155 15.48 -18.36 -18.44
N GLY A 156 14.29 -17.74 -18.50
CA GLY A 156 13.15 -18.13 -17.68
C GLY A 156 13.23 -17.72 -16.21
N LYS A 157 14.24 -16.93 -15.83
CA LYS A 157 14.45 -16.48 -14.45
C LYS A 157 14.44 -14.96 -14.35
N LYS A 158 14.06 -14.47 -13.18
CA LYS A 158 14.10 -13.05 -12.87
C LYS A 158 15.57 -12.61 -12.80
N GLY A 159 15.94 -11.66 -13.65
CA GLY A 159 17.29 -11.09 -13.72
C GLY A 159 17.37 -9.73 -13.04
N GLU A 160 18.07 -8.80 -13.67
CA GLU A 160 18.33 -7.48 -13.09
C GLU A 160 17.11 -6.57 -13.06
N LYS A 161 16.99 -5.81 -11.98
CA LYS A 161 15.97 -4.77 -11.85
C LYS A 161 16.25 -3.64 -12.84
N ILE A 162 15.18 -3.13 -13.46
CA ILE A 162 15.28 -1.95 -14.33
C ILE A 162 15.49 -0.73 -13.45
N LYS A 163 16.63 -0.05 -13.64
CA LYS A 163 17.02 1.14 -12.85
C LYS A 163 17.25 2.37 -13.70
N ASP A 164 17.36 2.21 -15.01
CA ASP A 164 17.63 3.30 -15.95
C ASP A 164 16.36 4.04 -16.39
N ILE A 165 15.20 3.56 -15.98
CA ILE A 165 13.91 4.18 -16.26
C ILE A 165 13.27 4.57 -14.93
N SER A 166 12.74 5.80 -14.89
CA SER A 166 12.00 6.29 -13.72
C SER A 166 10.52 5.94 -13.83
N PHE A 167 9.94 5.49 -12.71
CA PHE A 167 8.51 5.20 -12.61
C PHE A 167 7.92 6.04 -11.46
N PRO A 168 7.65 7.33 -11.73
CA PRO A 168 7.18 8.23 -10.65
C PRO A 168 5.75 7.95 -10.20
N ASP A 169 4.96 7.26 -11.02
CA ASP A 169 3.57 6.95 -10.73
C ASP A 169 3.15 5.64 -11.43
N GLU A 170 1.93 5.20 -11.14
CA GLU A 170 1.39 4.00 -11.75
C GLU A 170 1.24 4.11 -13.27
N LYS A 171 0.88 5.31 -13.75
CA LYS A 171 0.70 5.52 -15.20
C LYS A 171 1.97 5.19 -15.97
N ALA A 172 3.13 5.55 -15.44
CA ALA A 172 4.42 5.22 -16.06
C ALA A 172 4.62 3.70 -16.17
N ILE A 173 4.15 2.94 -15.19
CA ILE A 173 4.21 1.47 -15.22
C ILE A 173 3.28 0.92 -16.30
N PHE A 174 2.04 1.41 -16.37
CA PHE A 174 1.09 1.02 -17.43
C PHE A 174 1.64 1.31 -18.82
N ASP A 175 2.21 2.51 -18.99
CA ASP A 175 2.80 2.92 -20.29
C ASP A 175 3.96 1.99 -20.68
N PHE A 176 4.83 1.64 -19.75
CA PHE A 176 5.92 0.69 -20.01
C PHE A 176 5.40 -0.67 -20.48
N LEU A 177 4.31 -1.12 -19.87
CA LEU A 177 3.68 -2.40 -20.22
C LEU A 177 2.79 -2.30 -21.46
N LYS A 178 2.70 -1.14 -22.08
CA LYS A 178 1.85 -0.90 -23.27
C LYS A 178 0.38 -1.23 -22.97
N MET A 179 -0.07 -0.79 -21.81
CA MET A 179 -1.45 -0.94 -21.33
C MET A 179 -2.09 0.42 -21.18
N GLN A 180 -3.39 0.51 -21.47
CA GLN A 180 -4.14 1.70 -21.13
C GLN A 180 -4.29 1.77 -19.60
N TYR A 181 -4.19 2.98 -19.05
CA TYR A 181 -4.36 3.19 -17.63
C TYR A 181 -5.76 2.77 -17.17
N VAL A 182 -5.81 2.02 -16.09
CA VAL A 182 -7.06 1.58 -15.47
C VAL A 182 -7.18 2.23 -14.11
N GLU A 183 -8.27 2.99 -13.89
CA GLU A 183 -8.54 3.60 -12.60
C GLU A 183 -8.67 2.53 -11.50
N PRO A 184 -8.30 2.83 -10.25
CA PRO A 184 -8.35 1.83 -9.18
C PRO A 184 -9.70 1.15 -9.01
N ASP A 185 -10.81 1.88 -9.14
CA ASP A 185 -12.16 1.31 -8.99
C ASP A 185 -12.54 0.35 -10.12
N LYS A 186 -11.79 0.35 -11.21
CA LYS A 186 -11.98 -0.56 -12.34
C LYS A 186 -11.04 -1.76 -12.32
N ARG A 187 -10.15 -1.84 -11.34
CA ARG A 187 -9.20 -2.96 -11.18
C ARG A 187 -9.85 -4.10 -10.41
N ILE A 188 -10.96 -4.61 -10.94
CA ILE A 188 -11.78 -5.63 -10.25
C ILE A 188 -11.41 -7.02 -10.75
N ASN A 189 -11.21 -7.17 -12.06
CA ASN A 189 -10.98 -8.47 -12.70
C ASN A 189 -9.88 -8.34 -13.76
N GLY A 190 -9.75 -9.37 -14.60
CA GLY A 190 -8.72 -9.42 -15.64
C GLY A 190 -9.04 -8.66 -16.93
N ASN A 191 -10.11 -7.89 -16.97
CA ASN A 191 -10.47 -7.13 -18.16
C ASN A 191 -9.61 -5.87 -18.27
N VAL A 192 -8.52 -5.96 -19.00
CA VAL A 192 -7.59 -4.85 -19.23
C VAL A 192 -7.47 -4.58 -20.72
N VAL A 193 -7.20 -3.31 -21.07
CA VAL A 193 -7.05 -2.89 -22.45
C VAL A 193 -5.57 -2.69 -22.76
N ILE A 194 -5.14 -3.32 -23.81
CA ILE A 194 -3.75 -3.29 -24.26
C ILE A 194 -3.61 -2.37 -25.46
#